data_0d11d3dbb01bb641e0ad7a710d871a76
#
_entry.id   0d11d3dbb01bb641e0ad7a710d871a76
#
_cell.length_a   1.000
_cell.length_b   1.000
_cell.length_c   1.000
_cell.angle_alpha   90.00
_cell.angle_beta   90.00
_cell.angle_gamma   90.00
#
_symmetry.space_group_name_H-M   'P 1'
#
loop_
_entity.id
_entity.type
_entity.pdbx_description
1 polymer ?
#
loop_
_entity_poly.entity_id
_entity_poly.type
_entity_poly.pdbx_seq_one_letter_code
_entity_poly.pdbx_strand_id
1 'polypeptide(L)'
;MLNSIIPGLNFLQYNGGQIAYREYGKGPTILLFHGMNGSSKSWATLFNSLGDKFRLVAWDAPSFGESDVFGDSIEDYTNAAKALISSLEVEDIIVIGHSM
;
A
#
# COMPACT_ATOMS: atom_id res chain seq x y z
N MET A 1 -11.15 -23.64 4.98
CA MET A 1 -11.15 -22.62 3.92
C MET A 1 -10.60 -21.31 4.47
N LEU A 2 -9.68 -20.71 3.74
CA LEU A 2 -9.14 -19.42 4.13
C LEU A 2 -10.05 -18.32 3.64
N ASN A 3 -10.41 -17.42 4.54
CA ASN A 3 -11.16 -16.24 4.19
C ASN A 3 -10.16 -15.11 3.95
N SER A 4 -10.24 -14.50 2.78
CA SER A 4 -9.43 -13.33 2.49
C SER A 4 -10.18 -12.08 2.94
N ILE A 5 -9.46 -11.20 3.60
CA ILE A 5 -9.99 -9.89 3.98
C ILE A 5 -9.49 -8.87 2.97
N ILE A 6 -10.40 -8.13 2.37
CA ILE A 6 -10.04 -7.03 1.48
C ILE A 6 -10.61 -5.76 2.12
N PRO A 7 -9.78 -5.01 2.86
CA PRO A 7 -10.25 -3.76 3.48
C PRO A 7 -10.65 -2.75 2.41
N GLY A 8 -11.49 -1.81 2.78
CA GLY A 8 -11.86 -0.73 1.89
C GLY A 8 -10.67 0.14 1.51
N LEU A 9 -10.82 0.91 0.43
CA LEU A 9 -9.80 1.83 -0.05
C LEU A 9 -9.80 3.11 0.76
N ASN A 10 -8.59 3.61 1.03
CA ASN A 10 -8.36 4.96 1.50
C ASN A 10 -7.64 5.72 0.39
N PHE A 11 -7.70 7.04 0.41
CA PHE A 11 -7.09 7.85 -0.63
C PHE A 11 -6.26 8.95 0.00
N LEU A 12 -5.00 9.06 -0.45
CA LEU A 12 -4.10 10.15 -0.09
C LEU A 12 -4.09 11.16 -1.24
N GLN A 13 -4.40 12.41 -0.94
CA GLN A 13 -4.28 13.47 -1.94
C GLN A 13 -2.80 13.72 -2.22
N TYR A 14 -2.43 13.71 -3.50
CA TYR A 14 -1.04 13.82 -3.91
C TYR A 14 -0.96 14.42 -5.31
N ASN A 15 -0.22 15.53 -5.45
CA ASN A 15 0.06 16.16 -6.75
C ASN A 15 -1.16 16.29 -7.68
N GLY A 16 -2.27 16.77 -7.14
CA GLY A 16 -3.49 16.99 -7.92
C GLY A 16 -4.31 15.75 -8.22
N GLY A 17 -3.93 14.61 -7.67
CA GLY A 17 -4.65 13.36 -7.81
C GLY A 17 -4.69 12.59 -6.51
N GLN A 18 -4.82 11.27 -6.58
CA GLN A 18 -4.96 10.43 -5.40
C GLN A 18 -4.11 9.18 -5.51
N ILE A 19 -3.52 8.78 -4.37
CA ILE A 19 -2.91 7.46 -4.20
C ILE A 19 -3.88 6.64 -3.39
N ALA A 20 -4.32 5.50 -3.92
CA ALA A 20 -5.19 4.58 -3.21
C ALA A 20 -4.38 3.60 -2.38
N TYR A 21 -4.86 3.26 -1.20
CA TYR A 21 -4.24 2.25 -0.37
C TYR A 21 -5.26 1.59 0.53
N ARG A 22 -4.92 0.38 0.99
CA ARG A 22 -5.74 -0.36 1.95
C ARG A 22 -4.95 -0.50 3.23
N GLU A 23 -5.65 -0.43 4.35
CA GLU A 23 -5.02 -0.52 5.65
C GLU A 23 -5.82 -1.47 6.53
N TYR A 24 -5.13 -2.35 7.25
CA TYR A 24 -5.79 -3.31 8.12
C TYR A 24 -4.86 -3.73 9.26
N GLY A 25 -5.44 -3.86 10.44
CA GLY A 25 -4.74 -4.42 11.59
C GLY A 25 -4.14 -3.39 12.52
N LYS A 26 -3.51 -3.90 13.58
CA LYS A 26 -2.89 -3.09 14.63
C LYS A 26 -1.55 -3.69 15.00
N GLY A 27 -0.60 -2.82 15.31
CA GLY A 27 0.74 -3.21 15.71
C GLY A 27 1.78 -2.44 14.91
N PRO A 28 3.01 -2.96 14.87
CA PRO A 28 4.05 -2.36 14.03
C PRO A 28 3.60 -2.28 12.57
N THR A 29 3.96 -1.21 11.88
CA THR A 29 3.50 -0.96 10.51
C THR A 29 4.36 -1.69 9.48
N ILE A 30 3.70 -2.41 8.58
CA ILE A 30 4.33 -3.05 7.42
C ILE A 30 3.73 -2.42 6.18
N LEU A 31 4.58 -1.88 5.32
CA LEU A 31 4.17 -1.31 4.04
C LEU A 31 4.41 -2.34 2.95
N LEU A 32 3.37 -2.61 2.17
CA LEU A 32 3.36 -3.67 1.16
C LEU A 32 3.31 -3.07 -0.24
N PHE A 33 4.35 -3.34 -1.04
CA PHE A 33 4.45 -2.89 -2.43
C PHE A 33 4.25 -4.07 -3.37
N HIS A 34 3.16 -4.03 -4.14
CA HIS A 34 2.84 -5.11 -5.10
C HIS A 34 3.75 -5.07 -6.31
N GLY A 35 3.81 -6.20 -7.03
CA GLY A 35 4.54 -6.30 -8.28
C GLY A 35 3.74 -5.78 -9.48
N MET A 36 4.36 -5.87 -10.66
CA MET A 36 3.70 -5.51 -11.91
C MET A 36 2.46 -6.39 -12.08
N ASN A 37 1.39 -5.83 -12.62
CA ASN A 37 0.08 -6.48 -12.75
C ASN A 37 -0.62 -6.76 -11.43
N GLY A 38 -0.09 -6.25 -10.31
CA GLY A 38 -0.74 -6.38 -9.02
C GLY A 38 -1.49 -5.14 -8.63
N SER A 39 -1.94 -5.13 -7.38
CA SER A 39 -2.57 -3.98 -6.73
C SER A 39 -2.56 -4.23 -5.23
N SER A 40 -3.17 -3.33 -4.46
CA SER A 40 -3.33 -3.55 -3.02
C SER A 40 -4.05 -4.86 -2.71
N LYS A 41 -4.89 -5.34 -3.62
CA LYS A 41 -5.60 -6.62 -3.44
C LYS A 41 -4.68 -7.84 -3.47
N SER A 42 -3.49 -7.71 -4.03
CA SER A 42 -2.53 -8.81 -4.09
C SER A 42 -2.16 -9.34 -2.69
N TRP A 43 -2.37 -8.55 -1.66
CA TRP A 43 -2.00 -8.87 -0.30
C TRP A 43 -3.16 -9.37 0.56
N ALA A 44 -4.30 -9.73 -0.06
CA ALA A 44 -5.52 -10.11 0.66
C ALA A 44 -5.28 -11.19 1.71
N THR A 45 -4.48 -12.20 1.39
CA THR A 45 -4.18 -13.27 2.34
C THR A 45 -3.40 -12.76 3.55
N LEU A 46 -2.46 -11.82 3.35
CA LEU A 46 -1.67 -11.27 4.44
C LEU A 46 -2.50 -10.44 5.40
N PHE A 47 -3.48 -9.68 4.90
CA PHE A 47 -4.37 -8.93 5.78
C PHE A 47 -5.00 -9.86 6.81
N ASN A 48 -5.51 -11.00 6.35
CA ASN A 48 -6.14 -11.96 7.24
C ASN A 48 -5.14 -12.63 8.19
N SER A 49 -3.96 -12.99 7.68
CA SER A 49 -2.99 -13.77 8.45
C SER A 49 -2.24 -12.94 9.49
N LEU A 50 -1.96 -11.68 9.22
CA LEU A 50 -1.06 -10.87 10.03
C LEU A 50 -1.74 -9.67 10.70
N GLY A 51 -2.99 -9.38 10.38
CA GLY A 51 -3.67 -8.17 10.85
C GLY A 51 -3.88 -8.11 12.36
N ASP A 52 -3.78 -9.23 13.07
CA ASP A 52 -3.89 -9.23 14.52
C ASP A 52 -2.59 -8.83 15.22
N LYS A 53 -1.47 -8.83 14.51
CA LYS A 53 -0.14 -8.52 15.06
C LYS A 53 0.54 -7.32 14.43
N PHE A 54 0.13 -6.95 13.22
CA PHE A 54 0.75 -5.88 12.46
C PHE A 54 -0.30 -4.98 11.84
N ARG A 55 0.07 -3.71 11.67
CA ARG A 55 -0.69 -2.78 10.85
C ARG A 55 -0.17 -2.89 9.43
N LEU A 56 -1.01 -3.38 8.54
CA LEU A 56 -0.63 -3.62 7.14
C LEU A 56 -1.16 -2.49 6.28
N VAL A 57 -0.30 -1.88 5.50
CA VAL A 57 -0.65 -0.80 4.57
C VAL A 57 -0.19 -1.20 3.18
N ALA A 58 -1.13 -1.44 2.29
CA ALA A 58 -0.86 -1.87 0.91
C ALA A 58 -1.36 -0.80 -0.05
N TRP A 59 -0.46 -0.24 -0.84
CA TRP A 59 -0.85 0.78 -1.81
C TRP A 59 -1.23 0.17 -3.16
N ASP A 60 -1.97 0.94 -3.95
CA ASP A 60 -2.00 0.77 -5.39
C ASP A 60 -0.91 1.71 -5.91
N ALA A 61 0.13 1.18 -6.52
CA ALA A 61 1.20 2.01 -7.05
C ALA A 61 0.65 3.02 -8.07
N PRO A 62 1.33 4.16 -8.29
CA PRO A 62 0.91 5.07 -9.36
C PRO A 62 0.67 4.32 -10.66
N SER A 63 -0.44 4.60 -11.32
CA SER A 63 -0.91 3.97 -12.56
C SER A 63 -1.50 2.57 -12.39
N PHE A 64 -1.57 2.04 -11.16
CA PHE A 64 -2.13 0.71 -10.89
C PHE A 64 -3.37 0.85 -10.00
N GLY A 65 -4.26 -0.16 -10.10
CA GLY A 65 -5.48 -0.19 -9.30
C GLY A 65 -6.24 1.12 -9.38
N GLU A 66 -6.57 1.68 -8.22
CA GLU A 66 -7.37 2.92 -8.13
C GLU A 66 -6.51 4.17 -7.92
N SER A 67 -5.18 4.07 -7.99
CA SER A 67 -4.32 5.24 -7.93
C SER A 67 -4.24 5.94 -9.28
N ASP A 68 -4.07 7.25 -9.25
CA ASP A 68 -3.89 8.04 -10.46
C ASP A 68 -2.49 7.86 -11.06
N VAL A 69 -2.30 8.38 -12.26
CA VAL A 69 -1.02 8.33 -12.95
C VAL A 69 -0.18 9.53 -12.53
N PHE A 70 1.02 9.26 -12.00
CA PHE A 70 1.97 10.30 -11.56
C PHE A 70 3.34 10.13 -12.21
N GLY A 71 3.39 9.50 -13.40
CA GLY A 71 4.63 9.15 -14.05
C GLY A 71 4.99 7.69 -13.80
N ASP A 72 6.03 7.21 -14.46
CA ASP A 72 6.42 5.81 -14.42
C ASP A 72 7.91 5.58 -14.12
N SER A 73 8.64 6.63 -13.76
CA SER A 73 10.04 6.49 -13.38
C SER A 73 10.17 5.98 -11.95
N ILE A 74 11.33 5.44 -11.61
CA ILE A 74 11.64 5.04 -10.24
C ILE A 74 11.52 6.24 -9.31
N GLU A 75 11.95 7.42 -9.77
CA GLU A 75 11.82 8.64 -8.98
C GLU A 75 10.36 8.98 -8.69
N ASP A 76 9.49 8.83 -9.68
CA ASP A 76 8.06 9.09 -9.50
C ASP A 76 7.44 8.15 -8.45
N TYR A 77 7.76 6.86 -8.53
CA TYR A 77 7.30 5.88 -7.54
C TYR A 77 7.87 6.18 -6.16
N THR A 78 9.15 6.53 -6.08
CA THR A 78 9.81 6.83 -4.82
C THR A 78 9.17 8.05 -4.14
N ASN A 79 8.88 9.08 -4.90
CA ASN A 79 8.27 10.29 -4.35
C ASN A 79 6.86 10.01 -3.84
N ALA A 80 6.08 9.21 -4.58
CA ALA A 80 4.75 8.81 -4.15
C ALA A 80 4.81 7.96 -2.87
N ALA A 81 5.76 7.02 -2.80
CA ALA A 81 5.96 6.19 -1.61
C ALA A 81 6.33 7.05 -0.39
N LYS A 82 7.21 8.02 -0.56
CA LYS A 82 7.58 8.95 0.53
C LYS A 82 6.37 9.72 1.03
N ALA A 83 5.51 10.18 0.13
CA ALA A 83 4.30 10.90 0.51
C ALA A 83 3.37 10.00 1.34
N LEU A 84 3.20 8.75 0.93
CA LEU A 84 2.38 7.80 1.67
C LEU A 84 2.96 7.55 3.06
N ILE A 85 4.26 7.27 3.13
CA ILE A 85 4.93 7.00 4.40
C ILE A 85 4.78 8.20 5.36
N SER A 86 4.98 9.42 4.86
CA SER A 86 4.81 10.63 5.67
C SER A 86 3.39 10.75 6.21
N SER A 87 2.40 10.37 5.41
CA SER A 87 0.99 10.48 5.81
C SER A 87 0.62 9.50 6.93
N LEU A 88 1.38 8.43 7.09
CA LEU A 88 1.10 7.42 8.12
C LEU A 88 1.60 7.83 9.51
N GLU A 89 2.46 8.84 9.59
CA GLU A 89 2.97 9.38 10.86
C GLU A 89 3.60 8.30 11.75
N VAL A 90 4.43 7.43 11.17
CA VAL A 90 5.13 6.38 11.91
C VAL A 90 6.63 6.62 11.86
N GLU A 91 7.33 6.24 12.94
CA GLU A 91 8.79 6.38 13.02
C GLU A 91 9.50 5.21 12.38
N ASP A 92 9.03 4.00 12.67
CA ASP A 92 9.63 2.77 12.16
C ASP A 92 8.65 2.06 11.26
N ILE A 93 9.15 1.60 10.12
CA ILE A 93 8.31 0.92 9.15
C ILE A 93 9.08 -0.25 8.54
N ILE A 94 8.39 -1.37 8.37
CA ILE A 94 8.91 -2.53 7.64
C ILE A 94 8.34 -2.45 6.23
N VAL A 95 9.19 -2.61 5.23
CA VAL A 95 8.76 -2.58 3.83
C VAL A 95 8.94 -3.96 3.22
N ILE A 96 7.88 -4.46 2.60
CA ILE A 96 7.91 -5.71 1.84
C ILE A 96 7.54 -5.38 0.41
N GLY A 97 8.42 -5.69 -0.52
CA GLY A 97 8.17 -5.52 -1.93
C GLY A 97 8.11 -6.86 -2.64
N HIS A 98 7.34 -6.93 -3.71
CA HIS A 98 7.24 -8.11 -4.55
C HIS A 98 7.46 -7.70 -5.99
N SER A 99 8.48 -8.23 -6.58
CA SER A 99 8.86 -8.15 -8.00
C SER A 99 8.21 -7.03 -8.82
N MET A 100 8.94 -6.06 -9.22
CA MET A 100 8.38 -5.02 -10.08
C MET A 100 9.33 -4.70 -11.23
#